data_22b9091dec723f2bbbb7f01e8bb72dcd
#
_entry.id   22b9091dec723f2bbbb7f01e8bb72dcd
#
_cell.length_a   1.000
_cell.length_b   1.000
_cell.length_c   1.000
_cell.angle_alpha   90.00
_cell.angle_beta   90.00
_cell.angle_gamma   90.00
#
_symmetry.space_group_name_H-M   'P 1'
#
loop_
_entity.id
_entity.type
_entity.pdbx_description
1 polymer ?
#
loop_
_entity_poly.entity_id
_entity_poly.type
_entity_poly.pdbx_seq_one_letter_code
_entity_poly.pdbx_strand_id
1 'polypeptide(L)'
;MLIGIDVGGTTTDAVLVDGSRVEKTAYVPTDHNDLLGCLLGALDELVRGVDVSKIERVVLSTTLITNMIAEKKTDPVALVLIPGPGTNPQDYNLGPSIILDGAIDFRGKEIDRLNESQIKDAAARIKESGVSRVAVVGKFSQRNPAHEEKVSQIMSQILPGSKIELGHRVSGHLNFPRRAATTKLTLATKESYARFALAISRALEERRITAPVYILKADGGTLPLEGSLQMPVETIFSGPAASIM
;
A
#
# COMPACT_ATOMS: atom_id res chain seq x y z
N MET A 1 -8.13 7.71 -27.01
CA MET A 1 -7.40 8.76 -26.25
C MET A 1 -7.00 8.25 -24.88
N LEU A 2 -5.90 8.75 -24.32
CA LEU A 2 -5.40 8.40 -22.99
C LEU A 2 -5.33 9.64 -22.10
N ILE A 3 -5.64 9.49 -20.82
CA ILE A 3 -5.44 10.52 -19.80
C ILE A 3 -4.30 10.09 -18.86
N GLY A 4 -3.33 10.96 -18.67
CA GLY A 4 -2.33 10.85 -17.61
C GLY A 4 -2.51 11.97 -16.59
N ILE A 5 -2.46 11.67 -15.29
CA ILE A 5 -2.49 12.67 -14.22
C ILE A 5 -1.41 12.32 -13.20
N ASP A 6 -0.55 13.29 -12.90
CA ASP A 6 0.44 13.19 -11.83
C ASP A 6 0.13 14.19 -10.72
N VAL A 7 -0.18 13.70 -9.55
CA VAL A 7 -0.36 14.52 -8.34
C VAL A 7 1.00 14.66 -7.66
N GLY A 8 1.75 15.65 -8.12
CA GLY A 8 3.09 15.96 -7.61
C GLY A 8 3.08 16.77 -6.30
N GLY A 9 4.27 17.08 -5.80
CA GLY A 9 4.44 17.85 -4.55
C GLY A 9 4.10 19.34 -4.64
N THR A 10 4.22 19.94 -5.83
CA THR A 10 3.96 21.38 -6.06
C THR A 10 2.84 21.64 -7.05
N THR A 11 2.73 20.79 -8.06
CA THR A 11 1.72 20.86 -9.11
C THR A 11 1.08 19.52 -9.35
N THR A 12 -0.17 19.53 -9.73
CA THR A 12 -0.90 18.41 -10.30
C THR A 12 -1.02 18.63 -11.78
N ASP A 13 -0.35 17.79 -12.53
CA ASP A 13 -0.23 17.89 -13.99
C ASP A 13 -1.13 16.84 -14.64
N ALA A 14 -1.85 17.24 -15.70
CA ALA A 14 -2.70 16.35 -16.47
C ALA A 14 -2.47 16.51 -17.97
N VAL A 15 -2.54 15.39 -18.70
CA VAL A 15 -2.33 15.34 -20.14
C VAL A 15 -3.36 14.46 -20.80
N LEU A 16 -3.89 14.91 -21.94
CA LEU A 16 -4.70 14.15 -22.87
C LEU A 16 -3.86 13.84 -24.11
N VAL A 17 -3.75 12.56 -24.43
CA VAL A 17 -2.94 12.07 -25.55
C VAL A 17 -3.82 11.29 -26.51
N ASP A 18 -3.67 11.56 -27.82
CA ASP A 18 -4.27 10.75 -28.87
C ASP A 18 -3.17 10.19 -29.79
N GLY A 19 -3.02 8.88 -29.78
CA GLY A 19 -1.88 8.20 -30.41
C GLY A 19 -0.56 8.69 -29.82
N SER A 20 0.26 9.38 -30.62
CA SER A 20 1.54 9.98 -30.20
C SER A 20 1.47 11.50 -29.97
N ARG A 21 0.28 12.09 -30.07
CA ARG A 21 0.09 13.55 -30.00
C ARG A 21 -0.51 13.95 -28.67
N VAL A 22 0.08 14.96 -28.04
CA VAL A 22 -0.53 15.64 -26.90
C VAL A 22 -1.59 16.60 -27.44
N GLU A 23 -2.85 16.33 -27.09
CA GLU A 23 -4.00 17.14 -27.52
C GLU A 23 -4.27 18.28 -26.54
N LYS A 24 -4.08 18.04 -25.25
CA LYS A 24 -4.35 19.03 -24.22
C LYS A 24 -3.53 18.75 -22.96
N THR A 25 -3.19 19.81 -22.27
CA THR A 25 -2.57 19.77 -20.93
C THR A 25 -3.35 20.65 -19.98
N ALA A 26 -3.36 20.27 -18.71
CA ALA A 26 -3.87 21.09 -17.62
C ALA A 26 -2.93 20.95 -16.43
N TYR A 27 -2.83 22.00 -15.63
CA TYR A 27 -2.08 21.94 -14.38
C TYR A 27 -2.80 22.75 -13.29
N VAL A 28 -2.72 22.27 -12.05
CA VAL A 28 -3.30 22.92 -10.88
C VAL A 28 -2.25 22.94 -9.78
N PRO A 29 -2.08 24.02 -9.01
CA PRO A 29 -1.24 23.98 -7.81
C PRO A 29 -1.70 22.88 -6.86
N THR A 30 -0.75 22.09 -6.34
CA THR A 30 -1.10 21.00 -5.42
C THR A 30 -1.37 21.54 -4.01
N ASP A 31 -2.56 21.28 -3.49
CA ASP A 31 -2.85 21.39 -2.07
C ASP A 31 -2.67 20.02 -1.39
N HIS A 32 -1.70 19.91 -0.51
CA HIS A 32 -1.41 18.67 0.22
C HIS A 32 -2.55 18.22 1.15
N ASN A 33 -3.46 19.13 1.50
CA ASN A 33 -4.63 18.80 2.31
C ASN A 33 -5.81 18.32 1.45
N ASP A 34 -5.78 18.59 0.14
CA ASP A 34 -6.83 18.20 -0.82
C ASP A 34 -6.27 17.69 -2.15
N LEU A 35 -5.49 16.62 -2.09
CA LEU A 35 -4.91 15.99 -3.29
C LEU A 35 -6.00 15.53 -4.27
N LEU A 36 -7.15 15.10 -3.75
CA LEU A 36 -8.27 14.68 -4.59
C LEU A 36 -8.85 15.88 -5.34
N GLY A 37 -9.09 17.00 -4.68
CA GLY A 37 -9.58 18.22 -5.31
C GLY A 37 -8.64 18.72 -6.40
N CYS A 38 -7.33 18.67 -6.19
CA CYS A 38 -6.33 19.02 -7.20
C CYS A 38 -6.42 18.10 -8.43
N LEU A 39 -6.49 16.79 -8.22
CA LEU A 39 -6.66 15.80 -9.28
C LEU A 39 -7.93 16.07 -10.09
N LEU A 40 -9.05 16.28 -9.42
CA LEU A 40 -10.33 16.52 -10.06
C LEU A 40 -10.35 17.85 -10.81
N GLY A 41 -9.75 18.90 -10.25
CA GLY A 41 -9.61 20.19 -10.92
C GLY A 41 -8.83 20.08 -12.22
N ALA A 42 -7.69 19.39 -12.21
CA ALA A 42 -6.90 19.15 -13.41
C ALA A 42 -7.67 18.29 -14.44
N LEU A 43 -8.39 17.27 -13.97
CA LEU A 43 -9.24 16.44 -14.84
C LEU A 43 -10.35 17.26 -15.50
N ASP A 44 -11.09 18.07 -14.73
CA ASP A 44 -12.18 18.92 -15.25
C ASP A 44 -11.69 19.91 -16.30
N GLU A 45 -10.54 20.50 -16.09
CA GLU A 45 -9.93 21.39 -17.08
C GLU A 45 -9.54 20.61 -18.33
N LEU A 46 -8.96 19.43 -18.18
CA LEU A 46 -8.52 18.58 -19.28
C LEU A 46 -9.66 18.11 -20.17
N VAL A 47 -10.78 17.65 -19.58
CA VAL A 47 -11.91 17.06 -20.34
C VAL A 47 -12.91 18.08 -20.85
N ARG A 48 -12.75 19.37 -20.55
CA ARG A 48 -13.64 20.43 -21.02
C ARG A 48 -13.67 20.49 -22.55
N GLY A 49 -14.82 20.19 -23.15
CA GLY A 49 -15.02 20.15 -24.60
C GLY A 49 -14.51 18.87 -25.27
N VAL A 50 -14.11 17.86 -24.49
CA VAL A 50 -13.65 16.57 -25.00
C VAL A 50 -14.80 15.56 -24.99
N ASP A 51 -14.91 14.73 -26.02
CA ASP A 51 -15.79 13.56 -26.03
C ASP A 51 -15.20 12.47 -25.15
N VAL A 52 -15.65 12.42 -23.89
CA VAL A 52 -15.12 11.48 -22.88
C VAL A 52 -15.34 10.01 -23.23
N SER A 53 -16.27 9.70 -24.15
CA SER A 53 -16.50 8.31 -24.62
C SER A 53 -15.30 7.76 -25.41
N LYS A 54 -14.42 8.61 -25.90
CA LYS A 54 -13.18 8.24 -26.63
C LYS A 54 -11.99 8.00 -25.72
N ILE A 55 -12.16 8.18 -24.41
CA ILE A 55 -11.09 7.90 -23.44
C ILE A 55 -11.03 6.38 -23.26
N GLU A 56 -9.88 5.80 -23.54
CA GLU A 56 -9.62 4.36 -23.47
C GLU A 56 -8.91 3.94 -22.18
N ARG A 57 -8.21 4.89 -21.54
CA ARG A 57 -7.43 4.62 -20.34
C ARG A 57 -7.16 5.90 -19.55
N VAL A 58 -7.17 5.77 -18.22
CA VAL A 58 -6.71 6.79 -17.29
C VAL A 58 -5.53 6.22 -16.48
N VAL A 59 -4.41 6.92 -16.45
CA VAL A 59 -3.23 6.55 -15.65
C VAL A 59 -2.98 7.66 -14.63
N LEU A 60 -2.88 7.27 -13.37
CA LEU A 60 -2.70 8.18 -12.25
C LEU A 60 -1.37 7.90 -11.54
N SER A 61 -0.65 8.95 -11.22
CA SER A 61 0.42 8.96 -10.23
C SER A 61 -0.01 9.79 -9.01
N THR A 62 0.44 9.42 -7.83
CA THR A 62 0.07 10.14 -6.60
C THR A 62 1.16 10.08 -5.55
N THR A 63 1.34 11.18 -4.84
CA THR A 63 2.25 11.27 -3.68
C THR A 63 1.55 10.95 -2.36
N LEU A 64 0.28 10.52 -2.36
CA LEU A 64 -0.52 10.30 -1.15
C LEU A 64 0.23 9.46 -0.10
N ILE A 65 0.65 8.25 -0.47
CA ILE A 65 1.31 7.33 0.46
C ILE A 65 2.67 7.86 0.90
N THR A 66 3.42 8.45 -0.02
CA THR A 66 4.72 9.07 0.28
C THR A 66 4.57 10.17 1.33
N ASN A 67 3.58 11.06 1.14
CA ASN A 67 3.29 12.15 2.07
C ASN A 67 2.80 11.62 3.43
N MET A 68 1.92 10.64 3.46
CA MET A 68 1.46 10.01 4.71
C MET A 68 2.64 9.46 5.54
N ILE A 69 3.62 8.84 4.89
CA ILE A 69 4.80 8.30 5.55
C ILE A 69 5.72 9.43 6.04
N ALA A 70 6.02 10.41 5.18
CA ALA A 70 6.88 11.54 5.49
C ALA A 70 6.34 12.40 6.66
N GLU A 71 5.03 12.62 6.69
CA GLU A 71 4.34 13.40 7.72
C GLU A 71 3.95 12.57 8.95
N LYS A 72 4.28 11.27 8.97
CA LYS A 72 3.93 10.34 10.06
C LYS A 72 2.40 10.25 10.31
N LYS A 73 1.61 10.45 9.28
CA LYS A 73 0.13 10.38 9.30
C LYS A 73 -0.40 8.99 8.93
N THR A 74 0.36 7.95 9.21
CA THR A 74 -0.04 6.56 8.98
C THR A 74 -0.78 6.00 10.18
N ASP A 75 -1.69 5.05 9.93
CA ASP A 75 -2.39 4.37 11.02
C ASP A 75 -1.42 3.54 11.88
N PRO A 76 -1.63 3.46 13.21
CA PRO A 76 -0.79 2.65 14.07
C PRO A 76 -0.95 1.16 13.76
N VAL A 77 0.18 0.45 13.69
CA VAL A 77 0.26 -0.99 13.42
C VAL A 77 1.16 -1.67 14.43
N ALA A 78 0.67 -2.69 15.11
CA ALA A 78 1.48 -3.60 15.89
C ALA A 78 2.24 -4.55 14.96
N LEU A 79 3.56 -4.55 15.03
CA LEU A 79 4.41 -5.41 14.22
C LEU A 79 4.83 -6.64 15.03
N VAL A 80 4.42 -7.82 14.59
CA VAL A 80 4.76 -9.11 15.19
C VAL A 80 5.71 -9.84 14.26
N LEU A 81 6.87 -10.21 14.74
CA LEU A 81 7.95 -10.79 13.97
C LEU A 81 8.32 -12.18 14.49
N ILE A 82 8.57 -13.10 13.56
CA ILE A 82 9.12 -14.43 13.81
C ILE A 82 10.43 -14.54 13.02
N PRO A 83 11.54 -13.99 13.57
CA PRO A 83 12.79 -13.86 12.81
C PRO A 83 13.56 -15.17 12.67
N GLY A 84 13.33 -16.12 13.56
CA GLY A 84 14.14 -17.33 13.65
C GLY A 84 15.62 -17.04 13.95
N PRO A 85 16.46 -18.04 13.93
CA PRO A 85 17.88 -17.90 14.24
C PRO A 85 18.62 -17.05 13.19
N GLY A 86 19.68 -16.34 13.65
CA GLY A 86 20.59 -15.56 12.80
C GLY A 86 20.01 -14.27 12.25
N THR A 87 18.90 -13.78 12.80
CA THR A 87 18.32 -12.49 12.42
C THR A 87 17.92 -11.72 13.68
N ASN A 88 18.54 -10.56 13.88
CA ASN A 88 18.13 -9.64 14.94
C ASN A 88 17.30 -8.50 14.33
N PRO A 89 15.98 -8.42 14.61
CA PRO A 89 15.14 -7.35 14.09
C PRO A 89 15.57 -5.93 14.45
N GLN A 90 16.33 -5.75 15.52
CA GLN A 90 16.82 -4.45 15.96
C GLN A 90 17.83 -3.83 14.98
N ASP A 91 18.49 -4.66 14.15
CA ASP A 91 19.46 -4.20 13.16
C ASP A 91 18.79 -3.49 11.95
N TYR A 92 17.44 -3.50 11.88
CA TYR A 92 16.70 -3.09 10.68
C TYR A 92 15.69 -1.97 10.97
N ASN A 93 15.91 -1.04 11.72
CA ASN A 93 15.05 0.16 11.93
C ASN A 93 13.53 -0.02 11.61
N LEU A 94 12.95 -1.17 12.00
CA LEU A 94 11.54 -1.50 11.76
C LEU A 94 10.59 -0.80 12.77
N GLY A 95 11.17 -0.12 13.75
CA GLY A 95 10.46 0.45 14.88
C GLY A 95 10.03 -0.61 15.89
N PRO A 96 9.20 -0.24 16.88
CA PRO A 96 8.72 -1.16 17.90
C PRO A 96 8.08 -2.40 17.31
N SER A 97 8.50 -3.57 17.78
CA SER A 97 7.98 -4.86 17.32
C SER A 97 7.92 -5.86 18.48
N ILE A 98 7.02 -6.81 18.37
CA ILE A 98 6.89 -7.96 19.27
C ILE A 98 7.56 -9.14 18.60
N ILE A 99 8.51 -9.76 19.27
CA ILE A 99 9.23 -10.91 18.75
C ILE A 99 8.62 -12.17 19.34
N LEU A 100 8.35 -13.14 18.49
CA LEU A 100 7.92 -14.47 18.86
C LEU A 100 9.02 -15.49 18.54
N ASP A 101 9.20 -16.46 19.41
CA ASP A 101 10.02 -17.62 19.13
C ASP A 101 9.34 -18.51 18.10
N GLY A 102 10.14 -19.23 17.35
CA GLY A 102 9.72 -20.10 16.26
C GLY A 102 10.60 -19.92 15.05
N ALA A 103 10.76 -20.95 14.25
CA ALA A 103 11.60 -20.86 13.06
C ALA A 103 11.18 -21.80 11.94
N ILE A 104 11.12 -21.27 10.74
CA ILE A 104 11.07 -22.00 9.47
C ILE A 104 12.45 -21.84 8.80
N ASP A 105 13.01 -22.90 8.25
CA ASP A 105 14.27 -22.84 7.51
C ASP A 105 14.05 -22.41 6.04
N PHE A 106 15.15 -22.21 5.32
CA PHE A 106 15.12 -21.79 3.90
C PHE A 106 14.47 -22.83 2.96
N ARG A 107 14.26 -24.06 3.41
CA ARG A 107 13.58 -25.13 2.67
C ARG A 107 12.08 -25.17 2.99
N GLY A 108 11.60 -24.40 3.97
CA GLY A 108 10.23 -24.42 4.45
C GLY A 108 9.96 -25.44 5.55
N LYS A 109 11.01 -26.04 6.13
CA LYS A 109 10.86 -26.96 7.25
C LYS A 109 10.76 -26.17 8.56
N GLU A 110 9.80 -26.54 9.42
CA GLU A 110 9.76 -26.05 10.79
C GLU A 110 10.94 -26.65 11.57
N ILE A 111 11.82 -25.79 12.08
CA ILE A 111 12.98 -26.20 12.89
C ILE A 111 12.84 -25.78 14.34
N ASP A 112 11.93 -24.86 14.63
CA ASP A 112 11.54 -24.48 15.99
C ASP A 112 10.05 -24.14 16.02
N ARG A 113 9.34 -24.59 17.03
CA ARG A 113 7.90 -24.43 17.14
C ARG A 113 7.53 -23.10 17.75
N LEU A 114 6.38 -22.56 17.32
CA LEU A 114 5.79 -21.39 17.96
C LEU A 114 5.36 -21.71 19.40
N ASN A 115 5.66 -20.78 20.29
CA ASN A 115 5.14 -20.80 21.66
C ASN A 115 3.78 -20.09 21.72
N GLU A 116 2.72 -20.85 21.94
CA GLU A 116 1.35 -20.28 21.99
C GLU A 116 1.12 -19.31 23.15
N SER A 117 1.82 -19.50 24.29
CA SER A 117 1.76 -18.54 25.38
C SER A 117 2.26 -17.16 24.96
N GLN A 118 3.40 -17.11 24.27
CA GLN A 118 3.94 -15.84 23.74
C GLN A 118 2.97 -15.16 22.77
N ILE A 119 2.24 -15.94 21.95
CA ILE A 119 1.24 -15.36 21.03
C ILE A 119 0.10 -14.73 21.82
N LYS A 120 -0.38 -15.41 22.88
CA LYS A 120 -1.44 -14.89 23.74
C LYS A 120 -0.99 -13.64 24.52
N ASP A 121 0.23 -13.64 25.04
CA ASP A 121 0.81 -12.50 25.74
C ASP A 121 0.99 -11.31 24.77
N ALA A 122 1.45 -11.56 23.54
CA ALA A 122 1.53 -10.55 22.50
C ALA A 122 0.16 -9.96 22.16
N ALA A 123 -0.85 -10.78 22.01
CA ALA A 123 -2.22 -10.34 21.74
C ALA A 123 -2.79 -9.51 22.91
N ALA A 124 -2.53 -9.88 24.17
CA ALA A 124 -2.95 -9.12 25.34
C ALA A 124 -2.32 -7.72 25.34
N ARG A 125 -1.00 -7.63 25.09
CA ARG A 125 -0.28 -6.34 24.99
C ARG A 125 -0.81 -5.47 23.85
N ILE A 126 -1.14 -6.05 22.69
CA ILE A 126 -1.73 -5.33 21.56
C ILE A 126 -3.12 -4.79 21.95
N LYS A 127 -3.93 -5.60 22.62
CA LYS A 127 -5.26 -5.21 23.12
C LYS A 127 -5.18 -4.03 24.09
N GLU A 128 -4.24 -4.08 25.03
CA GLU A 128 -4.00 -2.99 25.99
C GLU A 128 -3.53 -1.71 25.33
N SER A 129 -2.77 -1.80 24.24
CA SER A 129 -2.33 -0.62 23.47
C SER A 129 -3.43 0.06 22.66
N GLY A 130 -4.59 -0.58 22.49
CA GLY A 130 -5.69 -0.08 21.67
C GLY A 130 -5.44 -0.13 20.16
N VAL A 131 -4.32 -0.72 19.72
CA VAL A 131 -4.01 -0.87 18.29
C VAL A 131 -4.84 -1.98 17.67
N SER A 132 -5.59 -1.66 16.62
CA SER A 132 -6.49 -2.61 15.94
C SER A 132 -5.93 -3.20 14.64
N ARG A 133 -4.70 -2.88 14.29
CA ARG A 133 -4.00 -3.38 13.09
C ARG A 133 -2.76 -4.15 13.49
N VAL A 134 -2.61 -5.37 12.98
CA VAL A 134 -1.51 -6.28 13.33
C VAL A 134 -0.86 -6.81 12.05
N ALA A 135 0.41 -6.52 11.87
CA ALA A 135 1.23 -7.09 10.80
C ALA A 135 2.04 -8.27 11.38
N VAL A 136 1.85 -9.46 10.84
CA VAL A 136 2.57 -10.67 11.27
C VAL A 136 3.52 -11.10 10.16
N VAL A 137 4.82 -11.18 10.47
CA VAL A 137 5.84 -11.50 9.46
C VAL A 137 6.83 -12.53 9.99
N GLY A 138 6.88 -13.69 9.33
CA GLY A 138 7.82 -14.76 9.61
C GLY A 138 8.97 -14.81 8.59
N LYS A 139 10.17 -15.13 9.05
CA LYS A 139 11.28 -15.43 8.15
C LYS A 139 10.96 -16.72 7.38
N PHE A 140 11.15 -16.69 6.06
CA PHE A 140 10.83 -17.80 5.15
C PHE A 140 9.34 -18.19 5.08
N SER A 141 8.42 -17.33 5.52
CA SER A 141 6.98 -17.59 5.42
C SER A 141 6.47 -17.79 3.98
N GLN A 142 7.20 -17.33 2.96
CA GLN A 142 6.90 -17.63 1.55
C GLN A 142 7.15 -19.11 1.19
N ARG A 143 7.99 -19.80 1.97
CA ARG A 143 8.24 -21.24 1.82
C ARG A 143 7.24 -22.07 2.61
N ASN A 144 6.89 -21.58 3.81
CA ASN A 144 5.91 -22.22 4.70
C ASN A 144 5.22 -21.14 5.55
N PRO A 145 3.96 -20.79 5.28
CA PRO A 145 3.23 -19.76 5.98
C PRO A 145 2.66 -20.20 7.34
N ALA A 146 2.84 -21.46 7.74
CA ALA A 146 2.16 -22.06 8.89
C ALA A 146 2.29 -21.23 10.19
N HIS A 147 3.45 -20.63 10.43
CA HIS A 147 3.66 -19.79 11.61
C HIS A 147 2.83 -18.50 11.56
N GLU A 148 2.84 -17.78 10.44
CA GLU A 148 2.02 -16.57 10.28
C GLU A 148 0.54 -16.89 10.40
N GLU A 149 0.08 -17.98 9.78
CA GLU A 149 -1.31 -18.40 9.82
C GLU A 149 -1.74 -18.80 11.24
N LYS A 150 -0.90 -19.56 11.97
CA LYS A 150 -1.18 -19.93 13.36
C LYS A 150 -1.25 -18.71 14.27
N VAL A 151 -0.33 -17.76 14.14
CA VAL A 151 -0.37 -16.50 14.91
C VAL A 151 -1.65 -15.74 14.59
N SER A 152 -2.01 -15.60 13.32
CA SER A 152 -3.24 -14.92 12.91
C SER A 152 -4.49 -15.60 13.48
N GLN A 153 -4.56 -16.92 13.44
CA GLN A 153 -5.69 -17.68 13.99
C GLN A 153 -5.87 -17.42 15.49
N ILE A 154 -4.79 -17.50 16.27
CA ILE A 154 -4.86 -17.29 17.73
C ILE A 154 -5.19 -15.83 18.04
N MET A 155 -4.53 -14.88 17.37
CA MET A 155 -4.77 -13.46 17.60
C MET A 155 -6.17 -13.01 17.21
N SER A 156 -6.76 -13.56 16.14
CA SER A 156 -8.14 -13.24 15.75
C SER A 156 -9.18 -13.62 16.80
N GLN A 157 -8.92 -14.67 17.59
CA GLN A 157 -9.80 -15.07 18.68
C GLN A 157 -9.72 -14.11 19.88
N ILE A 158 -8.55 -13.52 20.13
CA ILE A 158 -8.30 -12.64 21.29
C ILE A 158 -8.57 -11.17 20.96
N LEU A 159 -8.38 -10.79 19.69
CA LEU A 159 -8.52 -9.44 19.15
C LEU A 159 -9.67 -9.38 18.12
N PRO A 160 -10.92 -9.59 18.52
CA PRO A 160 -12.03 -9.58 17.57
C PRO A 160 -12.15 -8.20 16.91
N GLY A 161 -12.34 -8.18 15.58
CA GLY A 161 -12.42 -6.97 14.79
C GLY A 161 -11.08 -6.34 14.41
N SER A 162 -9.95 -6.86 14.86
CA SER A 162 -8.65 -6.38 14.43
C SER A 162 -8.34 -6.83 12.99
N LYS A 163 -7.65 -5.96 12.25
CA LYS A 163 -7.16 -6.24 10.89
C LYS A 163 -5.77 -6.87 11.00
N ILE A 164 -5.67 -8.14 10.62
CA ILE A 164 -4.40 -8.87 10.65
C ILE A 164 -3.93 -9.09 9.22
N GLU A 165 -2.72 -8.61 8.90
CA GLU A 165 -2.09 -8.79 7.60
C GLU A 165 -0.86 -9.69 7.74
N LEU A 166 -0.69 -10.62 6.80
CA LEU A 166 0.36 -11.64 6.83
C LEU A 166 1.43 -11.35 5.78
N GLY A 167 2.68 -11.41 6.19
CA GLY A 167 3.81 -11.04 5.34
C GLY A 167 3.90 -11.84 4.04
N HIS A 168 3.60 -13.15 4.07
CA HIS A 168 3.62 -14.00 2.88
C HIS A 168 2.54 -13.64 1.85
N ARG A 169 1.44 -12.99 2.27
CA ARG A 169 0.36 -12.55 1.38
C ARG A 169 0.68 -11.21 0.72
N VAL A 170 1.42 -10.36 1.43
CA VAL A 170 1.77 -9.01 0.95
C VAL A 170 2.96 -9.04 0.00
N SER A 171 3.95 -9.89 0.23
CA SER A 171 5.16 -9.90 -0.59
C SER A 171 5.79 -11.27 -0.70
N GLY A 172 6.05 -11.70 -1.93
CA GLY A 172 6.79 -12.92 -2.25
C GLY A 172 8.31 -12.84 -2.05
N HIS A 173 8.86 -11.67 -1.70
CA HIS A 173 10.30 -11.49 -1.55
C HIS A 173 10.86 -12.18 -0.31
N LEU A 174 12.01 -12.86 -0.46
CA LEU A 174 12.69 -13.54 0.64
C LEU A 174 13.31 -12.59 1.67
N ASN A 175 13.57 -11.34 1.31
CA ASN A 175 14.14 -10.34 2.21
C ASN A 175 13.17 -10.05 3.37
N PHE A 176 13.45 -10.66 4.53
CA PHE A 176 12.60 -10.59 5.71
C PHE A 176 12.37 -9.17 6.23
N PRO A 177 13.40 -8.32 6.46
CA PRO A 177 13.18 -6.95 6.93
C PRO A 177 12.37 -6.10 5.95
N ARG A 178 12.67 -6.21 4.65
CA ARG A 178 11.92 -5.49 3.62
C ARG A 178 10.46 -5.92 3.62
N ARG A 179 10.18 -7.23 3.72
CA ARG A 179 8.81 -7.73 3.80
C ARG A 179 8.09 -7.24 5.06
N ALA A 180 8.79 -7.21 6.21
CA ALA A 180 8.23 -6.67 7.45
C ALA A 180 7.83 -5.19 7.31
N ALA A 181 8.72 -4.36 6.76
CA ALA A 181 8.42 -2.96 6.48
C ALA A 181 7.26 -2.81 5.48
N THR A 182 7.27 -3.57 4.39
CA THR A 182 6.22 -3.56 3.37
C THR A 182 4.86 -3.93 3.96
N THR A 183 4.79 -5.01 4.76
CA THR A 183 3.52 -5.46 5.37
C THR A 183 2.99 -4.43 6.36
N LYS A 184 3.85 -3.88 7.21
CA LYS A 184 3.49 -2.82 8.15
C LYS A 184 2.94 -1.59 7.44
N LEU A 185 3.66 -1.09 6.43
CA LEU A 185 3.27 0.11 5.70
C LEU A 185 2.00 -0.11 4.86
N THR A 186 1.85 -1.27 4.22
CA THR A 186 0.62 -1.65 3.52
C THR A 186 -0.57 -1.52 4.46
N LEU A 187 -0.51 -2.14 5.63
CA LEU A 187 -1.62 -2.12 6.58
C LEU A 187 -1.86 -0.72 7.17
N ALA A 188 -0.79 0.04 7.39
CA ALA A 188 -0.84 1.40 7.94
C ALA A 188 -1.46 2.45 6.99
N THR A 189 -1.51 2.15 5.68
CA THR A 189 -1.97 3.10 4.65
C THR A 189 -3.21 2.62 3.91
N LYS A 190 -3.59 1.36 4.07
CA LYS A 190 -4.61 0.66 3.28
C LYS A 190 -5.97 1.38 3.29
N GLU A 191 -6.43 1.86 4.45
CA GLU A 191 -7.74 2.51 4.56
C GLU A 191 -7.77 3.90 3.92
N SER A 192 -6.73 4.69 4.15
CA SER A 192 -6.65 6.03 3.55
C SER A 192 -6.52 5.94 2.04
N TYR A 193 -5.73 4.98 1.55
CA TYR A 193 -5.62 4.72 0.13
C TYR A 193 -6.94 4.22 -0.48
N ALA A 194 -7.67 3.34 0.21
CA ALA A 194 -8.95 2.84 -0.27
C ALA A 194 -9.99 3.96 -0.38
N ARG A 195 -10.04 4.89 0.59
CA ARG A 195 -10.90 6.08 0.51
C ARG A 195 -10.56 6.96 -0.69
N PHE A 196 -9.28 7.19 -0.92
CA PHE A 196 -8.81 7.97 -2.07
C PHE A 196 -9.18 7.28 -3.40
N ALA A 197 -8.91 5.99 -3.55
CA ALA A 197 -9.24 5.23 -4.75
C ALA A 197 -10.76 5.21 -5.04
N LEU A 198 -11.58 5.04 -4.00
CA LEU A 198 -13.04 5.08 -4.13
C LEU A 198 -13.53 6.47 -4.57
N ALA A 199 -12.94 7.53 -4.02
CA ALA A 199 -13.30 8.89 -4.41
C ALA A 199 -12.95 9.17 -5.88
N ILE A 200 -11.79 8.70 -6.36
CA ILE A 200 -11.42 8.77 -7.77
C ILE A 200 -12.44 8.02 -8.65
N SER A 201 -12.77 6.77 -8.31
CA SER A 201 -13.72 5.98 -9.09
C SER A 201 -15.05 6.70 -9.23
N ARG A 202 -15.62 7.20 -8.13
CA ARG A 202 -16.88 7.95 -8.14
C ARG A 202 -16.81 9.23 -8.98
N ALA A 203 -15.71 9.94 -8.86
CA ALA A 203 -15.52 11.18 -9.58
C ALA A 203 -15.39 10.98 -11.11
N LEU A 204 -14.80 9.88 -11.55
CA LEU A 204 -14.75 9.50 -12.95
C LEU A 204 -16.13 9.07 -13.46
N GLU A 205 -16.89 8.29 -12.68
CA GLU A 205 -18.27 7.90 -12.97
C GLU A 205 -19.18 9.14 -13.15
N GLU A 206 -19.12 10.12 -12.25
CA GLU A 206 -19.87 11.38 -12.33
C GLU A 206 -19.58 12.14 -13.63
N ARG A 207 -18.36 12.03 -14.14
CA ARG A 207 -17.92 12.61 -15.41
C ARG A 207 -18.16 11.71 -16.63
N ARG A 208 -18.81 10.57 -16.41
CA ARG A 208 -19.10 9.57 -17.45
C ARG A 208 -17.83 9.02 -18.12
N ILE A 209 -16.71 9.02 -17.41
CA ILE A 209 -15.47 8.39 -17.87
C ILE A 209 -15.49 6.94 -17.38
N THR A 210 -15.75 6.03 -18.31
CA THR A 210 -15.86 4.57 -18.03
C THR A 210 -14.57 3.82 -18.35
N ALA A 211 -13.53 4.52 -18.75
CA ALA A 211 -12.24 3.96 -19.08
C ALA A 211 -11.57 3.30 -17.85
N PRO A 212 -10.85 2.18 -18.05
CA PRO A 212 -10.11 1.55 -16.97
C PRO A 212 -9.03 2.48 -16.40
N VAL A 213 -8.91 2.47 -15.07
CA VAL A 213 -7.99 3.32 -14.31
C VAL A 213 -6.80 2.49 -13.84
N TYR A 214 -5.62 3.02 -14.06
CA TYR A 214 -4.36 2.42 -13.63
C TYR A 214 -3.59 3.39 -12.73
N ILE A 215 -2.91 2.83 -11.75
CA ILE A 215 -1.99 3.57 -10.88
C ILE A 215 -0.56 3.24 -11.30
N LEU A 216 0.25 4.28 -11.44
CA LEU A 216 1.68 4.14 -11.71
C LEU A 216 2.40 3.61 -10.47
N LYS A 217 3.36 2.71 -10.69
CA LYS A 217 4.26 2.17 -9.66
C LYS A 217 5.64 2.83 -9.71
N ALA A 218 6.40 2.66 -8.62
CA ALA A 218 7.78 3.15 -8.55
C ALA A 218 8.75 2.50 -9.54
N ASP A 219 8.44 1.32 -10.05
CA ASP A 219 9.24 0.62 -11.07
C ASP A 219 8.88 1.00 -12.52
N GLY A 220 7.96 1.96 -12.68
CA GLY A 220 7.46 2.39 -13.98
C GLY A 220 6.35 1.53 -14.55
N GLY A 221 6.01 0.41 -13.93
CA GLY A 221 4.85 -0.37 -14.27
C GLY A 221 3.54 0.27 -13.81
N THR A 222 2.43 -0.30 -14.21
CA THR A 222 1.10 0.13 -13.78
C THR A 222 0.32 -1.02 -13.15
N LEU A 223 -0.57 -0.70 -12.22
CA LEU A 223 -1.56 -1.61 -11.64
C LEU A 223 -2.96 -1.08 -11.92
N PRO A 224 -3.96 -1.93 -12.21
CA PRO A 224 -5.35 -1.51 -12.14
C PRO A 224 -5.65 -0.90 -10.76
N LEU A 225 -6.48 0.15 -10.72
CA LEU A 225 -6.83 0.84 -9.47
C LEU A 225 -7.35 -0.13 -8.40
N GLU A 226 -8.19 -1.08 -8.77
CA GLU A 226 -8.72 -2.11 -7.86
C GLU A 226 -7.60 -3.02 -7.30
N GLY A 227 -6.65 -3.42 -8.16
CA GLY A 227 -5.50 -4.24 -7.76
C GLY A 227 -4.57 -3.50 -6.78
N SER A 228 -4.43 -2.19 -6.93
CA SER A 228 -3.60 -1.36 -6.08
C SER A 228 -4.11 -1.25 -4.63
N LEU A 229 -5.41 -1.50 -4.39
CA LEU A 229 -6.01 -1.52 -3.05
C LEU A 229 -5.38 -2.57 -2.12
N GLN A 230 -4.84 -3.65 -2.68
CA GLN A 230 -4.19 -4.69 -1.89
C GLN A 230 -2.75 -4.32 -1.53
N MET A 231 -2.09 -3.52 -2.36
CA MET A 231 -0.67 -3.18 -2.24
C MET A 231 -0.41 -1.66 -2.43
N PRO A 232 -1.01 -0.79 -1.59
CA PRO A 232 -0.87 0.66 -1.74
C PRO A 232 0.58 1.14 -1.69
N VAL A 233 1.46 0.42 -1.01
CA VAL A 233 2.90 0.75 -0.92
C VAL A 233 3.65 0.68 -2.26
N GLU A 234 3.11 0.01 -3.28
CA GLU A 234 3.70 0.01 -4.62
C GLU A 234 3.59 1.36 -5.33
N THR A 235 2.75 2.25 -4.82
CA THR A 235 2.60 3.62 -5.33
C THR A 235 3.61 4.60 -4.72
N ILE A 236 4.41 4.18 -3.73
CA ILE A 236 5.44 5.03 -3.11
C ILE A 236 6.46 5.43 -4.18
N PHE A 237 6.76 6.74 -4.28
CA PHE A 237 7.67 7.31 -5.28
C PHE A 237 7.24 7.11 -6.75
N SER A 238 5.97 6.89 -7.02
CA SER A 238 5.47 6.79 -8.41
C SER A 238 5.64 8.10 -9.20
N GLY A 239 5.47 9.26 -8.57
CA GLY A 239 5.69 10.56 -9.19
C GLY A 239 7.12 10.76 -9.70
N PRO A 240 8.17 10.59 -8.85
CA PRO A 240 9.55 10.62 -9.34
C PRO A 240 9.86 9.60 -10.44
N ALA A 241 9.26 8.41 -10.41
CA ALA A 241 9.42 7.42 -11.47
C ALA A 241 8.82 7.91 -12.79
N ALA A 242 7.64 8.54 -12.75
CA ALA A 242 6.99 9.12 -13.93
C ALA A 242 7.85 10.21 -14.61
N SER A 243 8.61 10.96 -13.81
CA SER A 243 9.45 12.06 -14.33
C SER A 243 10.73 11.59 -15.05
N ILE A 244 11.10 10.30 -14.90
CA ILE A 244 12.34 9.75 -15.48
C ILE A 244 12.06 8.94 -16.76
N MET A 245 10.82 8.47 -16.93
CA MET A 245 10.38 7.67 -18.09
C MET A 245 9.90 8.54 -19.24
#